data_5e836e2dee987efdafb2b9b891cfe657
#
_entry.id   5e836e2dee987efdafb2b9b891cfe657
#
_cell.length_a   1.000
_cell.length_b   1.000
_cell.length_c   1.000
_cell.angle_alpha   90.00
_cell.angle_beta   90.00
_cell.angle_gamma   90.00
#
_symmetry.space_group_name_H-M   'P 1'
#
loop_
_entity.id
_entity.type
_entity.pdbx_description
1 polymer ?
#
loop_
_entity_poly.entity_id
_entity_poly.type
_entity_poly.pdbx_seq_one_letter_code
_entity_poly.pdbx_strand_id
1 'polypeptide(L)'
;MAVTNDSPQPKPPVISSAVPERALAKNDAWFRVALWMMIAYYFALFCAFSLYRYNHFGTGIFDLGIFDQATWLISRGKPPILSSRGMNAFGDHFSAILYLIAPLYRIWDTPKTLLVLQTFACSIGAYPVYLLARKRTGSFRIATLFSIAYFLCPSLQGINSFDFHPESLAIPMLLFACWFLETKRPFPLILSLLPTLLCKETMGLTVICVGVLAFFMINKGTGIAILLLGALGQIVSLETMRYVNHGQPSAYASLYSAFGSTLPQIAWNLVSHPFHTLSVLITAGNMGYVAEIIFPLGFLSLFAPRFLLPAVPAFLANMLSNRDSMQMVYFQYGATIIPFVFYSAIAGYPVCFGILQRRFRRHPLRVRKGLGIYLAYCVFLGMGMNLFNLFFKIYMCSSAADTGIMRIALERIPNDASVSAEMMLGGCMMHRERIYMFPNPFQKECWGNSVRALDQERQRDFTLLPPPQLRAVIARSDVQYVVFGNVKKFHYPLSDAYYKYYARIFLTDPHYGVIWANKIFVLQRGANFAAGWKLLRMYRENRIFLHEIGLH
;
A
#
# COMPACT_ATOMS: atom_id res chain seq x y z
N MET A 1 23.47 -62.07 -9.90
CA MET A 1 23.96 -61.06 -10.85
C MET A 1 22.85 -60.09 -11.15
N ALA A 2 22.86 -58.94 -10.50
CA ALA A 2 21.92 -57.85 -10.77
C ALA A 2 22.68 -56.79 -11.56
N VAL A 3 22.22 -56.55 -12.80
CA VAL A 3 22.80 -55.53 -13.68
C VAL A 3 22.15 -54.20 -13.32
N THR A 4 22.93 -53.30 -12.71
CA THR A 4 22.55 -51.91 -12.48
C THR A 4 22.71 -51.13 -13.77
N ASN A 5 21.59 -50.70 -14.34
CA ASN A 5 21.53 -49.86 -15.55
C ASN A 5 21.63 -48.39 -15.13
N ASP A 6 22.87 -47.91 -15.01
CA ASP A 6 23.15 -46.48 -14.77
C ASP A 6 23.26 -45.75 -16.12
N SER A 7 22.13 -45.27 -16.65
CA SER A 7 22.15 -44.39 -17.80
C SER A 7 22.33 -42.93 -17.34
N PRO A 8 23.37 -42.22 -17.84
CA PRO A 8 23.64 -40.84 -17.44
C PRO A 8 22.53 -39.91 -17.92
N GLN A 9 21.97 -39.16 -16.99
CA GLN A 9 20.99 -38.09 -17.28
C GLN A 9 21.60 -37.07 -18.26
N PRO A 10 20.88 -36.67 -19.33
CA PRO A 10 21.42 -35.71 -20.30
C PRO A 10 21.58 -34.33 -19.65
N LYS A 11 22.81 -33.81 -19.62
CA LYS A 11 23.09 -32.42 -19.26
C LYS A 11 22.25 -31.45 -20.12
N PRO A 12 21.70 -30.38 -19.55
CA PRO A 12 20.94 -29.41 -20.32
C PRO A 12 21.83 -28.80 -21.41
N PRO A 13 21.31 -28.55 -22.63
CA PRO A 13 22.12 -28.07 -23.73
C PRO A 13 22.64 -26.64 -23.42
N VAL A 14 23.96 -26.54 -23.32
CA VAL A 14 24.68 -25.26 -23.33
C VAL A 14 24.57 -24.70 -24.75
N ILE A 15 23.73 -23.70 -24.94
CA ILE A 15 23.64 -22.99 -26.22
C ILE A 15 24.86 -22.06 -26.32
N SER A 16 25.96 -22.59 -26.84
CA SER A 16 27.11 -21.80 -27.29
C SER A 16 26.76 -21.18 -28.64
N SER A 17 26.19 -19.97 -28.67
CA SER A 17 26.26 -19.10 -29.83
C SER A 17 27.53 -18.25 -29.66
N ALA A 18 28.55 -18.52 -30.46
CA ALA A 18 29.80 -17.77 -30.47
C ALA A 18 29.59 -16.33 -30.99
N VAL A 19 29.03 -15.49 -30.14
CA VAL A 19 29.06 -14.01 -30.32
C VAL A 19 30.29 -13.54 -29.54
N PRO A 20 31.20 -12.73 -30.14
CA PRO A 20 32.38 -12.24 -29.46
C PRO A 20 32.02 -11.56 -28.11
N GLU A 21 32.70 -11.91 -27.03
CA GLU A 21 32.47 -11.38 -25.68
C GLU A 21 32.40 -9.83 -25.63
N ARG A 22 33.21 -9.15 -26.46
CA ARG A 22 33.20 -7.69 -26.58
C ARG A 22 31.90 -7.13 -27.17
N ALA A 23 31.28 -7.82 -28.14
CA ALA A 23 29.98 -7.41 -28.71
C ALA A 23 28.83 -7.65 -27.71
N LEU A 24 28.92 -8.72 -26.91
CA LEU A 24 27.98 -8.99 -25.81
C LEU A 24 28.09 -7.91 -24.72
N ALA A 25 29.31 -7.51 -24.33
CA ALA A 25 29.55 -6.50 -23.33
C ALA A 25 29.05 -5.10 -23.75
N LYS A 26 29.25 -4.72 -25.02
CA LYS A 26 28.79 -3.43 -25.55
C LYS A 26 27.26 -3.34 -25.62
N ASN A 27 26.60 -4.40 -26.05
CA ASN A 27 25.13 -4.46 -26.06
C ASN A 27 24.55 -4.43 -24.65
N ASP A 28 25.21 -5.06 -23.67
CA ASP A 28 24.77 -5.05 -22.27
C ASP A 28 24.82 -3.63 -21.65
N ALA A 29 25.81 -2.83 -22.05
CA ALA A 29 25.94 -1.45 -21.60
C ALA A 29 24.74 -0.59 -22.04
N TRP A 30 24.33 -0.70 -23.31
CA TRP A 30 23.17 0.04 -23.82
C TRP A 30 21.86 -0.35 -23.14
N PHE A 31 21.63 -1.64 -22.89
CA PHE A 31 20.42 -2.10 -22.19
C PHE A 31 20.42 -1.65 -20.72
N ARG A 32 21.60 -1.56 -20.07
CA ARG A 32 21.70 -1.00 -18.71
C ARG A 32 21.42 0.50 -18.69
N VAL A 33 21.93 1.26 -19.66
CA VAL A 33 21.60 2.69 -19.78
C VAL A 33 20.10 2.86 -20.01
N ALA A 34 19.50 2.10 -20.93
CA ALA A 34 18.06 2.13 -21.17
C ALA A 34 17.26 1.79 -19.90
N LEU A 35 17.71 0.82 -19.09
CA LEU A 35 17.07 0.48 -17.82
C LEU A 35 17.09 1.66 -16.85
N TRP A 36 18.23 2.33 -16.69
CA TRP A 36 18.33 3.49 -15.81
C TRP A 36 17.49 4.67 -16.30
N MET A 37 17.41 4.88 -17.62
CA MET A 37 16.48 5.87 -18.20
C MET A 37 15.03 5.52 -17.91
N MET A 38 14.63 4.26 -18.03
CA MET A 38 13.27 3.81 -17.69
C MET A 38 12.98 3.98 -16.19
N ILE A 39 13.94 3.67 -15.30
CA ILE A 39 13.81 3.91 -13.85
C ILE A 39 13.60 5.40 -13.58
N ALA A 40 14.43 6.26 -14.16
CA ALA A 40 14.32 7.71 -14.00
C ALA A 40 13.00 8.26 -14.56
N TYR A 41 12.57 7.80 -15.72
CA TYR A 41 11.28 8.18 -16.32
C TYR A 41 10.09 7.77 -15.46
N TYR A 42 10.05 6.51 -15.01
CA TYR A 42 8.98 6.03 -14.13
C TYR A 42 8.96 6.81 -12.81
N PHE A 43 10.13 7.04 -12.22
CA PHE A 43 10.26 7.86 -11.00
C PHE A 43 9.69 9.25 -11.22
N ALA A 44 10.12 9.97 -12.27
CA ALA A 44 9.65 11.33 -12.55
C ALA A 44 8.14 11.38 -12.81
N LEU A 45 7.61 10.42 -13.62
CA LEU A 45 6.20 10.35 -13.96
C LEU A 45 5.32 10.14 -12.71
N PHE A 46 5.66 9.15 -11.88
CA PHE A 46 4.86 8.85 -10.71
C PHE A 46 5.10 9.82 -9.54
N CYS A 47 6.27 10.47 -9.44
CA CYS A 47 6.45 11.61 -8.55
C CYS A 47 5.51 12.75 -8.96
N ALA A 48 5.49 13.11 -10.25
CA ALA A 48 4.57 14.14 -10.73
C ALA A 48 3.11 13.80 -10.43
N PHE A 49 2.71 12.56 -10.65
CA PHE A 49 1.36 12.06 -10.37
C PHE A 49 1.01 12.14 -8.87
N SER A 50 1.86 11.61 -8.00
CA SER A 50 1.61 11.56 -6.55
C SER A 50 1.63 12.97 -5.94
N LEU A 51 2.56 13.83 -6.38
CA LEU A 51 2.62 15.22 -5.95
C LEU A 51 1.43 16.04 -6.47
N TYR A 52 0.97 15.77 -7.69
CA TYR A 52 -0.26 16.37 -8.21
C TYR A 52 -1.45 16.01 -7.34
N ARG A 53 -1.66 14.72 -7.03
CA ARG A 53 -2.72 14.26 -6.12
C ARG A 53 -2.66 14.97 -4.77
N TYR A 54 -1.49 14.96 -4.12
CA TYR A 54 -1.30 15.64 -2.84
C TYR A 54 -1.63 17.14 -2.94
N ASN A 55 -1.10 17.80 -3.96
CA ASN A 55 -1.31 19.24 -4.14
C ASN A 55 -2.77 19.61 -4.43
N HIS A 56 -3.59 18.67 -4.92
CA HIS A 56 -5.01 18.87 -5.26
C HIS A 56 -5.96 18.13 -4.32
N PHE A 57 -5.57 17.95 -3.06
CA PHE A 57 -6.38 17.30 -2.03
C PHE A 57 -6.86 15.89 -2.42
N GLY A 58 -6.01 15.13 -3.11
CA GLY A 58 -6.27 13.74 -3.51
C GLY A 58 -5.69 12.69 -2.54
N THR A 59 -5.24 13.10 -1.34
CA THR A 59 -4.69 12.24 -0.28
C THR A 59 -5.43 12.49 1.03
N GLY A 60 -5.48 11.50 1.92
CA GLY A 60 -6.31 11.58 3.11
C GLY A 60 -5.58 11.47 4.44
N ILE A 61 -6.31 11.81 5.53
CA ILE A 61 -5.85 11.60 6.91
C ILE A 61 -5.60 10.11 7.17
N PHE A 62 -6.49 9.25 6.64
CA PHE A 62 -6.55 7.85 7.07
C PHE A 62 -5.37 7.00 6.58
N ASP A 63 -4.86 7.27 5.40
CA ASP A 63 -3.73 6.52 4.82
C ASP A 63 -2.43 7.33 4.96
N LEU A 64 -2.17 8.27 4.06
CA LEU A 64 -0.95 9.09 4.11
C LEU A 64 -0.77 9.78 5.46
N GLY A 65 -1.84 10.36 6.01
CA GLY A 65 -1.78 11.14 7.22
C GLY A 65 -1.36 10.35 8.46
N ILE A 66 -1.75 9.07 8.57
CA ILE A 66 -1.33 8.19 9.67
C ILE A 66 0.20 8.08 9.72
N PHE A 67 0.81 7.72 8.58
CA PHE A 67 2.26 7.53 8.50
C PHE A 67 3.02 8.87 8.54
N ASP A 68 2.43 9.92 7.98
CA ASP A 68 3.00 11.25 8.00
C ASP A 68 3.05 11.83 9.43
N GLN A 69 1.92 11.82 10.18
CA GLN A 69 1.91 12.28 11.57
C GLN A 69 2.87 11.48 12.45
N ALA A 70 2.90 10.14 12.30
CA ALA A 70 3.82 9.29 13.04
C ALA A 70 5.28 9.67 12.76
N THR A 71 5.66 9.78 11.47
CA THR A 71 7.03 10.14 11.06
C THR A 71 7.41 11.54 11.54
N TRP A 72 6.50 12.49 11.44
CA TRP A 72 6.70 13.86 11.91
C TRP A 72 6.93 13.92 13.41
N LEU A 73 6.10 13.23 14.21
CA LEU A 73 6.27 13.14 15.67
C LEU A 73 7.63 12.51 16.04
N ILE A 74 8.00 11.39 15.42
CA ILE A 74 9.29 10.73 15.63
C ILE A 74 10.44 11.69 15.29
N SER A 75 10.36 12.42 14.19
CA SER A 75 11.39 13.38 13.77
C SER A 75 11.60 14.51 14.78
N ARG A 76 10.60 14.78 15.62
CA ARG A 76 10.63 15.78 16.71
C ARG A 76 10.98 15.16 18.08
N GLY A 77 11.33 13.87 18.12
CA GLY A 77 11.61 13.16 19.36
C GLY A 77 10.37 12.91 20.24
N LYS A 78 9.16 13.00 19.64
CA LYS A 78 7.90 12.76 20.33
C LYS A 78 7.41 11.33 20.13
N PRO A 79 6.68 10.74 21.09
CA PRO A 79 6.05 9.45 20.87
C PRO A 79 5.04 9.54 19.71
N PRO A 80 4.96 8.50 18.84
CA PRO A 80 4.09 8.51 17.68
C PRO A 80 2.63 8.19 18.05
N ILE A 81 2.02 9.06 18.86
CA ILE A 81 0.63 8.94 19.27
C ILE A 81 -0.23 9.69 18.25
N LEU A 82 -0.98 8.93 17.46
CA LEU A 82 -1.85 9.45 16.41
C LEU A 82 -3.13 10.01 17.02
N SER A 83 -3.30 11.32 16.99
CA SER A 83 -4.54 11.94 17.45
C SER A 83 -5.73 11.61 16.55
N SER A 84 -5.49 11.38 15.26
CA SER A 84 -6.51 10.93 14.30
C SER A 84 -7.04 9.52 14.57
N ARG A 85 -6.25 8.68 15.28
CA ARG A 85 -6.56 7.29 15.64
C ARG A 85 -6.80 7.11 17.14
N GLY A 86 -6.38 8.06 17.97
CA GLY A 86 -6.42 7.95 19.44
C GLY A 86 -5.53 6.85 20.00
N MET A 87 -4.47 6.44 19.28
CA MET A 87 -3.60 5.33 19.66
C MET A 87 -2.16 5.54 19.20
N ASN A 88 -1.25 4.72 19.70
CA ASN A 88 0.12 4.69 19.19
C ASN A 88 0.16 4.08 17.76
N ALA A 89 0.92 4.68 16.86
CA ALA A 89 1.05 4.21 15.47
C ALA A 89 1.47 2.74 15.37
N PHE A 90 2.35 2.28 16.26
CA PHE A 90 2.81 0.88 16.28
C PHE A 90 1.79 -0.09 16.89
N GLY A 91 0.72 0.41 17.49
CA GLY A 91 -0.43 -0.40 17.90
C GLY A 91 -1.42 -0.63 16.76
N ASP A 92 -1.44 0.25 15.77
CA ASP A 92 -2.20 0.08 14.54
C ASP A 92 -1.49 -0.90 13.60
N HIS A 93 -0.28 -0.54 13.14
CA HIS A 93 0.61 -1.38 12.34
C HIS A 93 2.04 -1.29 12.85
N PHE A 94 2.74 -2.43 12.94
CA PHE A 94 4.17 -2.43 13.24
C PHE A 94 4.96 -1.88 12.05
N SER A 95 5.19 -0.58 12.05
CA SER A 95 5.90 0.15 10.98
C SER A 95 7.16 0.83 11.52
N ALA A 96 8.02 0.05 12.23
CA ALA A 96 9.25 0.58 12.84
C ALA A 96 10.25 1.18 11.83
N ILE A 97 10.08 0.90 10.52
CA ILE A 97 10.82 1.54 9.43
C ILE A 97 10.70 3.07 9.48
N LEU A 98 9.63 3.62 10.07
CA LEU A 98 9.41 5.06 10.21
C LEU A 98 10.53 5.75 11.00
N TYR A 99 11.18 5.06 11.95
CA TYR A 99 12.37 5.60 12.64
C TYR A 99 13.55 5.82 11.69
N LEU A 100 13.71 4.96 10.67
CA LEU A 100 14.75 5.12 9.65
C LEU A 100 14.39 6.23 8.64
N ILE A 101 13.11 6.52 8.47
CA ILE A 101 12.59 7.56 7.55
C ILE A 101 12.58 8.94 8.23
N ALA A 102 12.30 9.00 9.52
CA ALA A 102 12.12 10.25 10.26
C ALA A 102 13.26 11.29 10.08
N PRO A 103 14.56 10.91 9.97
CA PRO A 103 15.61 11.87 9.68
C PRO A 103 15.42 12.65 8.37
N LEU A 104 14.72 12.08 7.37
CA LEU A 104 14.44 12.78 6.11
C LEU A 104 13.52 13.99 6.30
N TYR A 105 12.67 13.99 7.34
CA TYR A 105 11.82 15.14 7.69
C TYR A 105 12.60 16.32 8.23
N ARG A 106 13.86 16.13 8.64
CA ARG A 106 14.76 17.25 8.96
C ARG A 106 15.33 17.93 7.71
N ILE A 107 15.32 17.22 6.56
CA ILE A 107 15.78 17.74 5.28
C ILE A 107 14.59 18.34 4.51
N TRP A 108 13.47 17.65 4.48
CA TRP A 108 12.27 18.09 3.77
C TRP A 108 11.02 17.79 4.60
N ASP A 109 10.59 18.78 5.39
CA ASP A 109 9.49 18.67 6.36
C ASP A 109 8.11 18.78 5.67
N THR A 110 7.71 17.73 4.99
CA THR A 110 6.44 17.67 4.25
C THR A 110 6.02 16.23 4.00
N PRO A 111 4.71 15.92 3.98
CA PRO A 111 4.19 14.60 3.60
C PRO A 111 4.66 14.12 2.21
N LYS A 112 5.04 15.06 1.33
CA LYS A 112 5.60 14.74 -0.01
C LYS A 112 6.84 13.87 0.06
N THR A 113 7.61 13.95 1.15
CA THR A 113 8.80 13.13 1.40
C THR A 113 8.47 11.64 1.36
N LEU A 114 7.36 11.23 1.97
CA LEU A 114 6.91 9.83 1.96
C LEU A 114 6.50 9.38 0.55
N LEU A 115 5.78 10.21 -0.19
CA LEU A 115 5.32 9.92 -1.55
C LEU A 115 6.50 9.76 -2.52
N VAL A 116 7.50 10.64 -2.41
CA VAL A 116 8.72 10.56 -3.23
C VAL A 116 9.53 9.32 -2.86
N LEU A 117 9.66 9.01 -1.56
CA LEU A 117 10.36 7.81 -1.08
C LEU A 117 9.68 6.52 -1.58
N GLN A 118 8.34 6.43 -1.52
CA GLN A 118 7.57 5.32 -2.07
C GLN A 118 7.84 5.16 -3.57
N THR A 119 7.76 6.26 -4.33
CA THR A 119 8.00 6.24 -5.77
C THR A 119 9.43 5.80 -6.10
N PHE A 120 10.42 6.26 -5.33
CA PHE A 120 11.80 5.81 -5.48
C PHE A 120 11.94 4.30 -5.25
N ALA A 121 11.37 3.79 -4.16
CA ALA A 121 11.36 2.36 -3.85
C ALA A 121 10.71 1.53 -4.95
N CYS A 122 9.53 1.92 -5.43
CA CYS A 122 8.86 1.25 -6.54
C CYS A 122 9.70 1.28 -7.83
N SER A 123 10.38 2.39 -8.11
CA SER A 123 11.17 2.56 -9.33
C SER A 123 12.41 1.68 -9.36
N ILE A 124 13.17 1.66 -8.25
CA ILE A 124 14.46 0.94 -8.17
C ILE A 124 14.28 -0.58 -8.22
N GLY A 125 13.09 -1.10 -7.90
CA GLY A 125 12.75 -2.53 -7.98
C GLY A 125 12.93 -3.13 -9.37
N ALA A 126 12.89 -2.34 -10.43
CA ALA A 126 13.15 -2.81 -11.79
C ALA A 126 14.59 -3.30 -11.99
N TYR A 127 15.55 -2.79 -11.21
CA TYR A 127 16.94 -3.20 -11.32
C TYR A 127 17.17 -4.66 -10.95
N PRO A 128 16.80 -5.16 -9.75
CA PRO A 128 16.89 -6.58 -9.43
C PRO A 128 16.02 -7.47 -10.34
N VAL A 129 14.87 -7.01 -10.84
CA VAL A 129 14.08 -7.73 -11.85
C VAL A 129 14.90 -7.95 -13.12
N TYR A 130 15.58 -6.92 -13.63
CA TYR A 130 16.46 -7.04 -14.78
C TYR A 130 17.59 -8.04 -14.53
N LEU A 131 18.25 -7.95 -13.38
CA LEU A 131 19.36 -8.84 -13.03
C LEU A 131 18.91 -10.31 -12.97
N LEU A 132 17.77 -10.59 -12.31
CA LEU A 132 17.17 -11.92 -12.24
C LEU A 132 16.84 -12.47 -13.63
N ALA A 133 16.14 -11.69 -14.44
CA ALA A 133 15.72 -12.09 -15.78
C ALA A 133 16.94 -12.29 -16.70
N ARG A 134 17.94 -11.41 -16.61
CA ARG A 134 19.18 -11.53 -17.37
C ARG A 134 19.95 -12.81 -17.02
N LYS A 135 20.03 -13.14 -15.73
CA LYS A 135 20.69 -14.37 -15.25
C LYS A 135 19.95 -15.62 -15.72
N ARG A 136 18.62 -15.65 -15.59
CA ARG A 136 17.81 -16.84 -15.88
C ARG A 136 17.58 -17.09 -17.38
N THR A 137 17.50 -16.04 -18.18
CA THR A 137 17.16 -16.16 -19.62
C THR A 137 18.37 -16.01 -20.56
N GLY A 138 19.49 -15.50 -20.06
CA GLY A 138 20.66 -15.18 -20.87
C GLY A 138 20.43 -14.05 -21.90
N SER A 139 19.28 -13.35 -21.87
CA SER A 139 18.86 -12.42 -22.91
C SER A 139 18.61 -11.02 -22.35
N PHE A 140 19.29 -10.02 -22.89
CA PHE A 140 19.02 -8.61 -22.58
C PHE A 140 17.59 -8.21 -22.93
N ARG A 141 17.09 -8.62 -24.11
CA ARG A 141 15.76 -8.28 -24.60
C ARG A 141 14.66 -8.80 -23.67
N ILE A 142 14.79 -10.04 -23.22
CA ILE A 142 13.82 -10.62 -22.28
C ILE A 142 13.96 -9.98 -20.89
N ALA A 143 15.18 -9.67 -20.44
CA ALA A 143 15.38 -8.95 -19.19
C ALA A 143 14.75 -7.55 -19.22
N THR A 144 14.94 -6.82 -20.31
CA THR A 144 14.28 -5.52 -20.51
C THR A 144 12.75 -5.65 -20.56
N LEU A 145 12.23 -6.68 -21.22
CA LEU A 145 10.78 -6.93 -21.27
C LEU A 145 10.20 -7.19 -19.88
N PHE A 146 10.88 -7.96 -19.01
CA PHE A 146 10.46 -8.14 -17.61
C PHE A 146 10.54 -6.84 -16.82
N SER A 147 11.52 -5.95 -17.09
CA SER A 147 11.58 -4.64 -16.43
C SER A 147 10.44 -3.73 -16.90
N ILE A 148 10.09 -3.76 -18.17
CA ILE A 148 8.90 -3.06 -18.71
C ILE A 148 7.63 -3.65 -18.07
N ALA A 149 7.51 -4.97 -17.99
CA ALA A 149 6.40 -5.64 -17.33
C ALA A 149 6.26 -5.21 -15.85
N TYR A 150 7.39 -5.01 -15.16
CA TYR A 150 7.40 -4.53 -13.79
C TYR A 150 6.82 -3.11 -13.68
N PHE A 151 7.25 -2.18 -14.52
CA PHE A 151 6.72 -0.81 -14.52
C PHE A 151 5.25 -0.73 -14.93
N LEU A 152 4.80 -1.63 -15.80
CA LEU A 152 3.42 -1.68 -16.27
C LEU A 152 2.53 -2.61 -15.43
N CYS A 153 3.07 -3.23 -14.37
CA CYS A 153 2.32 -4.09 -13.47
C CYS A 153 1.19 -3.31 -12.78
N PRO A 154 -0.09 -3.71 -12.93
CA PRO A 154 -1.23 -2.99 -12.35
C PRO A 154 -1.11 -2.81 -10.84
N SER A 155 -0.70 -3.86 -10.13
CA SER A 155 -0.54 -3.80 -8.67
C SER A 155 0.59 -2.86 -8.25
N LEU A 156 1.73 -2.81 -8.96
CA LEU A 156 2.80 -1.85 -8.67
C LEU A 156 2.35 -0.41 -8.88
N GLN A 157 1.68 -0.15 -10.02
CA GLN A 157 1.16 1.18 -10.33
C GLN A 157 0.04 1.57 -9.35
N GLY A 158 -0.80 0.61 -8.96
CA GLY A 158 -1.83 0.77 -7.94
C GLY A 158 -1.26 1.24 -6.61
N ILE A 159 -0.23 0.55 -6.10
CA ILE A 159 0.51 0.89 -4.89
C ILE A 159 1.12 2.28 -5.00
N ASN A 160 1.85 2.56 -6.09
CA ASN A 160 2.59 3.80 -6.26
C ASN A 160 1.69 5.02 -6.50
N SER A 161 0.50 4.82 -7.06
CA SER A 161 -0.52 5.86 -7.25
C SER A 161 -1.44 6.05 -6.04
N PHE A 162 -1.32 5.22 -5.01
CA PHE A 162 -2.04 5.32 -3.75
C PHE A 162 -1.25 6.15 -2.74
N ASP A 163 -1.82 6.35 -1.56
CA ASP A 163 -1.17 7.02 -0.44
C ASP A 163 0.00 6.16 0.09
N PHE A 164 0.94 6.80 0.78
CA PHE A 164 2.13 6.10 1.26
C PHE A 164 1.78 4.98 2.24
N HIS A 165 2.42 3.83 2.00
CA HIS A 165 2.41 2.69 2.92
C HIS A 165 3.81 2.10 3.05
N PRO A 166 4.27 1.80 4.27
CA PRO A 166 5.62 1.26 4.52
C PRO A 166 5.94 -0.02 3.74
N GLU A 167 4.93 -0.85 3.42
CA GLU A 167 5.09 -2.08 2.65
C GLU A 167 5.61 -1.83 1.23
N SER A 168 5.39 -0.64 0.67
CA SER A 168 5.94 -0.28 -0.64
C SER A 168 7.48 -0.28 -0.66
N LEU A 169 8.09 0.04 0.48
CA LEU A 169 9.54 0.03 0.64
C LEU A 169 10.10 -1.39 0.64
N ALA A 170 9.30 -2.38 1.08
CA ALA A 170 9.71 -3.78 1.08
C ALA A 170 9.84 -4.36 -0.35
N ILE A 171 9.18 -3.78 -1.36
CA ILE A 171 9.22 -4.29 -2.74
C ILE A 171 10.64 -4.44 -3.27
N PRO A 172 11.47 -3.37 -3.35
CA PRO A 172 12.85 -3.50 -3.83
C PRO A 172 13.71 -4.38 -2.92
N MET A 173 13.50 -4.32 -1.60
CA MET A 173 14.25 -5.12 -0.63
C MET A 173 14.03 -6.62 -0.87
N LEU A 174 12.78 -7.04 -1.06
CA LEU A 174 12.41 -8.42 -1.37
C LEU A 174 12.88 -8.86 -2.78
N LEU A 175 12.86 -7.96 -3.77
CA LEU A 175 13.41 -8.24 -5.10
C LEU A 175 14.93 -8.42 -5.05
N PHE A 176 15.65 -7.60 -4.27
CA PHE A 176 17.08 -7.82 -3.99
C PHE A 176 17.31 -9.12 -3.21
N ALA A 177 16.45 -9.46 -2.24
CA ALA A 177 16.51 -10.76 -1.56
C ALA A 177 16.38 -11.92 -2.56
N CYS A 178 15.44 -11.85 -3.52
CA CYS A 178 15.33 -12.83 -4.61
C CYS A 178 16.62 -12.91 -5.46
N TRP A 179 17.25 -11.76 -5.76
CA TRP A 179 18.52 -11.72 -6.47
C TRP A 179 19.66 -12.36 -5.67
N PHE A 180 19.77 -12.07 -4.37
CA PHE A 180 20.81 -12.64 -3.52
C PHE A 180 20.58 -14.13 -3.26
N LEU A 181 19.33 -14.57 -3.15
CA LEU A 181 18.95 -15.97 -3.11
C LEU A 181 19.39 -16.70 -4.39
N GLU A 182 19.12 -16.13 -5.57
CA GLU A 182 19.48 -16.65 -6.88
C GLU A 182 21.00 -16.70 -7.09
N THR A 183 21.72 -15.74 -6.53
CA THR A 183 23.20 -15.67 -6.62
C THR A 183 23.91 -16.35 -5.46
N LYS A 184 23.15 -16.97 -4.54
CA LYS A 184 23.66 -17.70 -3.37
C LYS A 184 24.57 -16.83 -2.47
N ARG A 185 24.16 -15.58 -2.22
CA ARG A 185 24.90 -14.63 -1.40
C ARG A 185 24.20 -14.44 -0.05
N PRO A 186 24.60 -15.18 1.03
CA PRO A 186 23.87 -15.19 2.30
C PRO A 186 23.88 -13.85 3.02
N PHE A 187 25.03 -13.17 3.11
CA PHE A 187 25.16 -11.93 3.86
C PHE A 187 24.28 -10.80 3.28
N PRO A 188 24.37 -10.42 1.98
CA PRO A 188 23.49 -9.39 1.45
C PRO A 188 22.02 -9.82 1.40
N LEU A 189 21.71 -11.12 1.35
CA LEU A 189 20.35 -11.63 1.50
C LEU A 189 19.79 -11.26 2.88
N ILE A 190 20.50 -11.60 3.96
CA ILE A 190 20.08 -11.25 5.34
C ILE A 190 19.96 -9.74 5.49
N LEU A 191 20.93 -8.98 4.99
CA LEU A 191 20.93 -7.51 5.06
C LEU A 191 19.70 -6.88 4.36
N SER A 192 19.23 -7.46 3.25
CA SER A 192 18.02 -6.99 2.55
C SER A 192 16.73 -7.32 3.30
N LEU A 193 16.71 -8.38 4.12
CA LEU A 193 15.54 -8.81 4.88
C LEU A 193 15.36 -8.04 6.20
N LEU A 194 16.42 -7.50 6.79
CA LEU A 194 16.35 -6.75 8.05
C LEU A 194 15.40 -5.55 7.97
N PRO A 195 15.57 -4.58 7.02
CA PRO A 195 14.64 -3.46 6.94
C PRO A 195 13.24 -3.89 6.45
N THR A 196 13.11 -5.00 5.73
CA THR A 196 11.82 -5.57 5.36
C THR A 196 10.98 -5.90 6.59
N LEU A 197 11.58 -6.50 7.63
CA LEU A 197 10.90 -6.84 8.89
C LEU A 197 10.35 -5.61 9.63
N LEU A 198 10.89 -4.42 9.37
CA LEU A 198 10.46 -3.18 9.99
C LEU A 198 9.26 -2.51 9.29
N CYS A 199 8.85 -3.01 8.11
CA CYS A 199 7.80 -2.39 7.31
C CYS A 199 6.39 -2.70 7.80
N LYS A 200 6.15 -3.94 8.27
CA LYS A 200 4.83 -4.38 8.73
C LYS A 200 4.92 -5.65 9.57
N GLU A 201 3.95 -5.86 10.46
CA GLU A 201 3.86 -7.02 11.35
C GLU A 201 3.82 -8.37 10.60
N THR A 202 3.32 -8.41 9.38
CA THR A 202 3.21 -9.66 8.59
C THR A 202 4.50 -10.06 7.86
N MET A 203 5.52 -9.20 7.84
CA MET A 203 6.77 -9.45 7.10
C MET A 203 7.56 -10.64 7.65
N GLY A 204 7.43 -10.93 8.95
CA GLY A 204 8.08 -12.09 9.57
C GLY A 204 7.72 -13.41 8.88
N LEU A 205 6.44 -13.61 8.54
CA LEU A 205 5.98 -14.81 7.83
C LEU A 205 6.58 -14.92 6.42
N THR A 206 6.67 -13.81 5.70
CA THR A 206 7.33 -13.76 4.38
C THR A 206 8.81 -14.12 4.50
N VAL A 207 9.52 -13.58 5.50
CA VAL A 207 10.94 -13.87 5.74
C VAL A 207 11.16 -15.34 6.13
N ILE A 208 10.28 -15.94 6.95
CA ILE A 208 10.29 -17.37 7.24
C ILE A 208 10.25 -18.18 5.94
N CYS A 209 9.33 -17.89 5.03
CA CYS A 209 9.22 -18.57 3.75
C CYS A 209 10.46 -18.35 2.85
N VAL A 210 11.10 -17.18 2.88
CA VAL A 210 12.40 -16.95 2.23
C VAL A 210 13.46 -17.84 2.85
N GLY A 211 13.45 -18.04 4.17
CA GLY A 211 14.34 -18.95 4.89
C GLY A 211 14.22 -20.40 4.41
N VAL A 212 12.98 -20.87 4.15
CA VAL A 212 12.74 -22.19 3.55
C VAL A 212 13.41 -22.29 2.17
N LEU A 213 13.25 -21.28 1.31
CA LEU A 213 13.93 -21.28 0.01
C LEU A 213 15.46 -21.25 0.16
N ALA A 214 15.99 -20.45 1.07
CA ALA A 214 17.42 -20.35 1.32
C ALA A 214 18.02 -21.66 1.82
N PHE A 215 17.28 -22.43 2.63
CA PHE A 215 17.67 -23.75 3.12
C PHE A 215 17.98 -24.72 1.97
N PHE A 216 17.13 -24.73 0.95
CA PHE A 216 17.31 -25.62 -0.21
C PHE A 216 18.22 -25.02 -1.31
N MET A 217 18.28 -23.70 -1.45
CA MET A 217 18.98 -23.06 -2.56
C MET A 217 20.42 -22.64 -2.24
N ILE A 218 20.70 -22.32 -0.98
CA ILE A 218 22.04 -21.89 -0.53
C ILE A 218 22.67 -22.99 0.33
N ASN A 219 22.24 -23.07 1.59
CA ASN A 219 22.64 -24.12 2.54
C ASN A 219 21.73 -24.11 3.78
N LYS A 220 21.80 -25.21 4.55
CA LYS A 220 20.95 -25.37 5.76
C LYS A 220 21.18 -24.28 6.81
N GLY A 221 22.43 -23.88 7.06
CA GLY A 221 22.78 -22.86 8.06
C GLY A 221 22.17 -21.51 7.72
N THR A 222 22.31 -21.05 6.49
CA THR A 222 21.70 -19.80 6.01
C THR A 222 20.16 -19.86 6.10
N GLY A 223 19.57 -20.99 5.68
CA GLY A 223 18.12 -21.18 5.76
C GLY A 223 17.61 -21.10 7.18
N ILE A 224 18.23 -21.82 8.13
CA ILE A 224 17.87 -21.80 9.55
C ILE A 224 18.04 -20.39 10.13
N ALA A 225 19.15 -19.70 9.83
CA ALA A 225 19.36 -18.32 10.32
C ALA A 225 18.24 -17.37 9.87
N ILE A 226 17.79 -17.46 8.61
CA ILE A 226 16.69 -16.63 8.09
C ILE A 226 15.34 -17.05 8.68
N LEU A 227 15.10 -18.35 8.88
CA LEU A 227 13.90 -18.84 9.56
C LEU A 227 13.79 -18.25 10.98
N LEU A 228 14.89 -18.32 11.76
CA LEU A 228 14.95 -17.77 13.10
C LEU A 228 14.80 -16.24 13.10
N LEU A 229 15.43 -15.55 12.14
CA LEU A 229 15.27 -14.10 11.97
C LEU A 229 13.81 -13.70 11.69
N GLY A 230 13.13 -14.42 10.79
CA GLY A 230 11.72 -14.19 10.48
C GLY A 230 10.81 -14.48 11.67
N ALA A 231 11.05 -15.57 12.39
CA ALA A 231 10.30 -15.94 13.60
C ALA A 231 10.48 -14.88 14.71
N LEU A 232 11.71 -14.46 14.95
CA LEU A 232 12.02 -13.41 15.92
C LEU A 232 11.35 -12.08 15.52
N GLY A 233 11.47 -11.68 14.25
CA GLY A 233 10.82 -10.47 13.74
C GLY A 233 9.29 -10.52 13.89
N GLN A 234 8.68 -11.68 13.65
CA GLN A 234 7.24 -11.89 13.84
C GLN A 234 6.83 -11.74 15.31
N ILE A 235 7.58 -12.35 16.22
CA ILE A 235 7.33 -12.26 17.67
C ILE A 235 7.49 -10.81 18.15
N VAL A 236 8.62 -10.18 17.80
CA VAL A 236 8.91 -8.79 18.21
C VAL A 236 7.82 -7.84 17.72
N SER A 237 7.37 -7.97 16.48
CA SER A 237 6.31 -7.10 15.94
C SER A 237 4.98 -7.26 16.67
N LEU A 238 4.55 -8.50 16.92
CA LEU A 238 3.28 -8.77 17.61
C LEU A 238 3.32 -8.36 19.08
N GLU A 239 4.42 -8.64 19.80
CA GLU A 239 4.57 -8.25 21.20
C GLU A 239 4.69 -6.71 21.34
N THR A 240 5.35 -6.04 20.41
CA THR A 240 5.37 -4.56 20.40
C THR A 240 3.95 -4.00 20.22
N MET A 241 3.18 -4.51 19.25
CA MET A 241 1.78 -4.09 19.06
C MET A 241 0.94 -4.35 20.30
N ARG A 242 1.09 -5.52 20.93
CA ARG A 242 0.40 -5.87 22.16
C ARG A 242 0.76 -4.95 23.32
N TYR A 243 2.05 -4.66 23.48
CA TYR A 243 2.55 -3.78 24.54
C TYR A 243 1.99 -2.37 24.43
N VAL A 244 2.07 -1.74 23.22
CA VAL A 244 1.59 -0.36 23.02
C VAL A 244 0.06 -0.25 23.03
N ASN A 245 -0.64 -1.36 22.80
CA ASN A 245 -2.11 -1.45 22.91
C ASN A 245 -2.58 -1.88 24.31
N HIS A 246 -1.71 -1.87 25.32
CA HIS A 246 -2.05 -2.25 26.71
C HIS A 246 -2.73 -3.62 26.80
N GLY A 247 -2.26 -4.59 26.00
CA GLY A 247 -2.79 -5.95 25.94
C GLY A 247 -4.09 -6.13 25.16
N GLN A 248 -4.65 -5.07 24.60
CA GLN A 248 -5.85 -5.18 23.75
C GLN A 248 -5.52 -5.92 22.44
N PRO A 249 -6.44 -6.73 21.93
CA PRO A 249 -6.25 -7.42 20.67
C PRO A 249 -6.16 -6.43 19.49
N SER A 250 -5.43 -6.83 18.46
CA SER A 250 -5.39 -6.05 17.22
C SER A 250 -6.78 -5.94 16.59
N ALA A 251 -7.16 -4.73 16.19
CA ALA A 251 -8.40 -4.46 15.46
C ALA A 251 -8.56 -5.30 14.18
N TYR A 252 -7.44 -5.71 13.60
CA TYR A 252 -7.43 -6.46 12.34
C TYR A 252 -7.83 -7.94 12.47
N ALA A 253 -7.94 -8.50 13.69
CA ALA A 253 -8.48 -9.84 13.87
C ALA A 253 -9.94 -9.94 13.37
N SER A 254 -10.72 -8.88 13.46
CA SER A 254 -12.10 -8.83 12.94
C SER A 254 -12.19 -9.00 11.42
N LEU A 255 -11.10 -8.75 10.67
CA LEU A 255 -11.03 -9.01 9.23
C LEU A 255 -11.19 -10.49 8.87
N TYR A 256 -10.95 -11.37 9.85
CA TYR A 256 -10.97 -12.82 9.70
C TYR A 256 -12.04 -13.46 10.59
N SER A 257 -13.12 -12.73 10.86
CA SER A 257 -14.19 -13.16 11.77
C SER A 257 -14.86 -14.48 11.39
N ALA A 258 -14.79 -14.88 10.11
CA ALA A 258 -15.24 -16.21 9.65
C ALA A 258 -14.47 -17.37 10.30
N PHE A 259 -13.25 -17.10 10.81
CA PHE A 259 -12.37 -18.10 11.41
C PHE A 259 -12.19 -17.96 12.92
N GLY A 260 -12.68 -16.89 13.53
CA GLY A 260 -12.59 -16.67 14.97
C GLY A 260 -12.42 -15.21 15.37
N SER A 261 -12.38 -14.97 16.67
CA SER A 261 -12.27 -13.63 17.26
C SER A 261 -10.83 -13.25 17.72
N THR A 262 -9.94 -14.24 17.83
CA THR A 262 -8.54 -14.05 18.22
C THR A 262 -7.57 -14.69 17.24
N LEU A 263 -6.36 -14.15 17.13
CA LEU A 263 -5.35 -14.69 16.20
C LEU A 263 -5.04 -16.17 16.43
N PRO A 264 -4.88 -16.68 17.67
CA PRO A 264 -4.69 -18.12 17.90
C PRO A 264 -5.89 -18.96 17.43
N GLN A 265 -7.12 -18.50 17.69
CA GLN A 265 -8.33 -19.19 17.26
C GLN A 265 -8.44 -19.22 15.72
N ILE A 266 -8.15 -18.09 15.06
CA ILE A 266 -8.11 -18.00 13.60
C ILE A 266 -7.10 -19.01 13.04
N ALA A 267 -5.86 -19.00 13.56
CA ALA A 267 -4.83 -19.93 13.12
C ALA A 267 -5.21 -21.40 13.32
N TRP A 268 -5.82 -21.74 14.46
CA TRP A 268 -6.31 -23.07 14.75
C TRP A 268 -7.42 -23.49 13.77
N ASN A 269 -8.42 -22.64 13.58
CA ASN A 269 -9.57 -22.96 12.72
C ASN A 269 -9.20 -23.07 11.23
N LEU A 270 -8.20 -22.32 10.77
CA LEU A 270 -7.66 -22.46 9.42
C LEU A 270 -7.09 -23.86 9.16
N VAL A 271 -6.47 -24.47 10.16
CA VAL A 271 -5.83 -25.78 10.04
C VAL A 271 -6.83 -26.91 10.37
N SER A 272 -7.64 -26.74 11.41
CA SER A 272 -8.58 -27.78 11.89
C SER A 272 -9.83 -27.94 11.02
N HIS A 273 -10.17 -26.92 10.21
CA HIS A 273 -11.34 -26.95 9.31
C HIS A 273 -10.92 -26.74 7.83
N PRO A 274 -10.12 -27.65 7.24
CA PRO A 274 -9.52 -27.44 5.92
C PRO A 274 -10.56 -27.29 4.80
N PHE A 275 -11.68 -27.99 4.86
CA PHE A 275 -12.75 -27.86 3.85
C PHE A 275 -13.42 -26.49 3.90
N HIS A 276 -13.67 -25.94 5.09
CA HIS A 276 -14.18 -24.59 5.25
C HIS A 276 -13.15 -23.55 4.74
N THR A 277 -11.90 -23.69 5.14
CA THR A 277 -10.82 -22.83 4.65
C THR A 277 -10.73 -22.85 3.12
N LEU A 278 -10.80 -24.03 2.53
CA LEU A 278 -10.74 -24.20 1.08
C LEU A 278 -11.96 -23.58 0.37
N SER A 279 -13.17 -23.72 0.95
CA SER A 279 -14.39 -23.12 0.39
C SER A 279 -14.33 -21.58 0.37
N VAL A 280 -13.70 -20.94 1.37
CA VAL A 280 -13.47 -19.49 1.39
C VAL A 280 -12.39 -19.09 0.39
N LEU A 281 -11.32 -19.87 0.25
CA LEU A 281 -10.23 -19.59 -0.67
C LEU A 281 -10.63 -19.75 -2.14
N ILE A 282 -11.44 -20.77 -2.48
CA ILE A 282 -11.82 -21.09 -3.87
C ILE A 282 -13.16 -20.43 -4.20
N THR A 283 -13.21 -19.12 -4.16
CA THR A 283 -14.35 -18.33 -4.65
C THR A 283 -14.00 -17.70 -6.01
N ALA A 284 -15.00 -17.34 -6.80
CA ALA A 284 -14.78 -16.66 -8.09
C ALA A 284 -14.03 -15.33 -7.90
N GLY A 285 -14.33 -14.58 -6.83
CA GLY A 285 -13.63 -13.35 -6.48
C GLY A 285 -12.13 -13.57 -6.19
N ASN A 286 -11.82 -14.54 -5.34
CA ASN A 286 -10.43 -14.87 -5.00
C ASN A 286 -9.65 -15.40 -6.20
N MET A 287 -10.28 -16.23 -7.05
CA MET A 287 -9.64 -16.72 -8.27
C MET A 287 -9.41 -15.59 -9.27
N GLY A 288 -10.36 -14.67 -9.39
CA GLY A 288 -10.21 -13.43 -10.16
C GLY A 288 -9.03 -12.59 -9.67
N TYR A 289 -8.93 -12.34 -8.36
CA TYR A 289 -7.83 -11.62 -7.74
C TYR A 289 -6.45 -12.26 -8.02
N VAL A 290 -6.33 -13.58 -7.85
CA VAL A 290 -5.09 -14.30 -8.17
C VAL A 290 -4.77 -14.17 -9.67
N ALA A 291 -5.78 -14.33 -10.54
CA ALA A 291 -5.60 -14.18 -11.98
C ALA A 291 -5.16 -12.75 -12.36
N GLU A 292 -5.74 -11.72 -11.77
CA GLU A 292 -5.34 -10.32 -12.00
C GLU A 292 -3.87 -10.05 -11.66
N ILE A 293 -3.33 -10.70 -10.64
CA ILE A 293 -1.93 -10.55 -10.23
C ILE A 293 -0.98 -11.29 -11.17
N ILE A 294 -1.33 -12.50 -11.60
CA ILE A 294 -0.39 -13.35 -12.38
C ILE A 294 -0.56 -13.21 -13.89
N PHE A 295 -1.75 -12.80 -14.38
CA PHE A 295 -2.06 -12.67 -15.81
C PHE A 295 -1.13 -11.68 -16.54
N PRO A 296 -0.76 -10.50 -15.99
CA PRO A 296 0.13 -9.57 -16.69
C PRO A 296 1.50 -10.17 -17.05
N LEU A 297 1.90 -11.25 -16.35
CA LEU A 297 3.11 -12.01 -16.64
C LEU A 297 2.84 -13.31 -17.43
N GLY A 298 1.66 -13.42 -18.09
CA GLY A 298 1.29 -14.56 -18.94
C GLY A 298 1.28 -15.89 -18.18
N PHE A 299 0.85 -15.91 -16.92
CA PHE A 299 0.83 -17.08 -16.06
C PHE A 299 2.18 -17.82 -15.93
N LEU A 300 3.28 -17.19 -16.33
CA LEU A 300 4.62 -17.80 -16.29
C LEU A 300 5.05 -18.20 -14.86
N SER A 301 4.53 -17.52 -13.84
CA SER A 301 4.78 -17.86 -12.44
C SER A 301 4.33 -19.29 -12.06
N LEU A 302 3.34 -19.84 -12.76
CA LEU A 302 2.86 -21.21 -12.53
C LEU A 302 3.85 -22.30 -12.97
N PHE A 303 4.83 -21.97 -13.82
CA PHE A 303 5.87 -22.92 -14.25
C PHE A 303 7.05 -23.06 -13.26
N ALA A 304 7.09 -22.20 -12.21
CA ALA A 304 8.09 -22.30 -11.15
C ALA A 304 7.48 -21.98 -9.76
N PRO A 305 6.39 -22.66 -9.34
CA PRO A 305 5.54 -22.26 -8.22
C PRO A 305 6.25 -22.22 -6.86
N ARG A 306 7.37 -22.96 -6.71
CA ARG A 306 8.18 -22.92 -5.48
C ARG A 306 8.61 -21.51 -5.07
N PHE A 307 8.82 -20.62 -6.05
CA PHE A 307 9.22 -19.25 -5.80
C PHE A 307 8.06 -18.33 -5.38
N LEU A 308 6.81 -18.81 -5.45
CA LEU A 308 5.64 -18.14 -4.89
C LEU A 308 5.50 -18.37 -3.37
N LEU A 309 6.23 -19.34 -2.80
CA LEU A 309 6.10 -19.68 -1.38
C LEU A 309 6.14 -18.46 -0.44
N PRO A 310 7.06 -17.48 -0.59
CA PRO A 310 7.07 -16.32 0.30
C PRO A 310 5.90 -15.32 0.09
N ALA A 311 5.16 -15.43 -1.01
CA ALA A 311 3.95 -14.65 -1.23
C ALA A 311 2.71 -15.30 -0.61
N VAL A 312 2.76 -16.59 -0.26
CA VAL A 312 1.61 -17.34 0.27
C VAL A 312 0.99 -16.68 1.50
N PRO A 313 1.75 -16.24 2.53
CA PRO A 313 1.16 -15.58 3.68
C PRO A 313 0.33 -14.34 3.32
N ALA A 314 0.81 -13.53 2.37
CA ALA A 314 0.09 -12.33 1.92
C ALA A 314 -1.13 -12.68 1.06
N PHE A 315 -1.04 -13.67 0.18
CA PHE A 315 -2.20 -14.17 -0.56
C PHE A 315 -3.28 -14.68 0.39
N LEU A 316 -2.92 -15.49 1.39
CA LEU A 316 -3.86 -16.01 2.38
C LEU A 316 -4.50 -14.86 3.17
N ALA A 317 -3.71 -13.91 3.65
CA ALA A 317 -4.22 -12.76 4.39
C ALA A 317 -5.25 -11.96 3.56
N ASN A 318 -4.99 -11.75 2.27
CA ASN A 318 -5.91 -11.01 1.40
C ASN A 318 -7.16 -11.81 1.04
N MET A 319 -7.01 -13.10 0.71
CA MET A 319 -8.12 -13.95 0.25
C MET A 319 -9.06 -14.38 1.37
N LEU A 320 -8.58 -14.47 2.61
CA LEU A 320 -9.38 -14.87 3.79
C LEU A 320 -10.05 -13.66 4.47
N SER A 321 -9.67 -12.44 4.07
CA SER A 321 -10.24 -11.22 4.64
C SER A 321 -11.67 -10.98 4.16
N ASN A 322 -12.53 -10.51 5.07
CA ASN A 322 -13.87 -10.04 4.74
C ASN A 322 -13.88 -8.58 4.19
N ARG A 323 -12.70 -7.98 3.93
CA ARG A 323 -12.56 -6.64 3.35
C ARG A 323 -12.22 -6.74 1.87
N ASP A 324 -13.18 -6.41 1.00
CA ASP A 324 -13.04 -6.50 -0.47
C ASP A 324 -11.83 -5.73 -1.01
N SER A 325 -11.47 -4.59 -0.41
CA SER A 325 -10.32 -3.79 -0.85
C SER A 325 -8.98 -4.54 -0.75
N MET A 326 -8.87 -5.56 0.11
CA MET A 326 -7.67 -6.39 0.21
C MET A 326 -7.48 -7.31 -1.01
N GLN A 327 -8.55 -7.59 -1.75
CA GLN A 327 -8.56 -8.36 -2.99
C GLN A 327 -8.48 -7.48 -4.25
N MET A 328 -8.20 -6.18 -4.09
CA MET A 328 -8.05 -5.26 -5.22
C MET A 328 -6.59 -4.94 -5.47
N VAL A 329 -6.15 -5.05 -6.72
CA VAL A 329 -4.77 -4.76 -7.14
C VAL A 329 -4.39 -3.26 -7.07
N TYR A 330 -5.35 -2.40 -6.72
CA TYR A 330 -5.21 -0.93 -6.73
C TYR A 330 -4.69 -0.34 -5.42
N PHE A 331 -4.55 -1.17 -4.38
CA PHE A 331 -4.10 -0.79 -3.04
C PHE A 331 -2.77 -1.45 -2.68
N GLN A 332 -2.24 -1.13 -1.51
CA GLN A 332 -0.93 -1.57 -1.02
C GLN A 332 -0.78 -3.09 -0.79
N TYR A 333 -1.86 -3.84 -0.74
CA TYR A 333 -1.87 -5.25 -0.31
C TYR A 333 -1.09 -6.21 -1.21
N GLY A 334 -0.79 -5.79 -2.45
CA GLY A 334 0.05 -6.54 -3.38
C GLY A 334 1.56 -6.38 -3.14
N ALA A 335 2.01 -5.48 -2.25
CA ALA A 335 3.42 -5.11 -2.12
C ALA A 335 4.35 -6.29 -1.80
N THR A 336 3.94 -7.22 -0.94
CA THR A 336 4.70 -8.43 -0.58
C THR A 336 4.53 -9.58 -1.58
N ILE A 337 3.56 -9.48 -2.49
CA ILE A 337 3.25 -10.51 -3.48
C ILE A 337 4.07 -10.30 -4.76
N ILE A 338 4.12 -9.06 -5.26
CA ILE A 338 4.76 -8.69 -6.53
C ILE A 338 6.18 -9.25 -6.66
N PRO A 339 7.09 -9.12 -5.66
CA PRO A 339 8.46 -9.59 -5.79
C PRO A 339 8.57 -11.07 -6.15
N PHE A 340 7.74 -11.89 -5.54
CA PHE A 340 7.79 -13.34 -5.70
C PHE A 340 7.04 -13.82 -6.93
N VAL A 341 5.98 -13.12 -7.35
CA VAL A 341 5.30 -13.36 -8.63
C VAL A 341 6.26 -13.08 -9.80
N PHE A 342 7.03 -11.97 -9.73
CA PHE A 342 8.07 -11.67 -10.72
C PHE A 342 9.20 -12.69 -10.69
N TYR A 343 9.71 -13.04 -9.51
CA TYR A 343 10.77 -14.06 -9.40
C TYR A 343 10.30 -15.40 -9.96
N SER A 344 9.11 -15.84 -9.62
CA SER A 344 8.52 -17.07 -10.12
C SER A 344 8.31 -17.04 -11.63
N ALA A 345 7.78 -15.94 -12.19
CA ALA A 345 7.58 -15.80 -13.64
C ALA A 345 8.90 -15.79 -14.41
N ILE A 346 9.92 -15.09 -13.90
CA ILE A 346 11.27 -15.07 -14.47
C ILE A 346 11.88 -16.47 -14.46
N ALA A 347 11.71 -17.23 -13.38
CA ALA A 347 12.19 -18.60 -13.27
C ALA A 347 11.36 -19.57 -14.13
N GLY A 348 10.07 -19.32 -14.29
CA GLY A 348 9.16 -20.10 -15.12
C GLY A 348 9.35 -19.91 -16.62
N TYR A 349 9.85 -18.74 -17.06
CA TYR A 349 10.07 -18.44 -18.46
C TYR A 349 10.95 -19.51 -19.17
N PRO A 350 12.17 -19.88 -18.69
CA PRO A 350 12.97 -20.91 -19.31
C PRO A 350 12.34 -22.31 -19.25
N VAL A 351 11.54 -22.60 -18.22
CA VAL A 351 10.82 -23.87 -18.12
C VAL A 351 9.74 -23.96 -19.20
N CYS A 352 8.90 -22.95 -19.31
CA CYS A 352 7.88 -22.83 -20.37
C CYS A 352 8.53 -22.90 -21.75
N PHE A 353 9.61 -22.15 -21.98
CA PHE A 353 10.38 -22.20 -23.22
C PHE A 353 10.86 -23.62 -23.53
N GLY A 354 11.41 -24.34 -22.56
CA GLY A 354 11.89 -25.73 -22.75
C GLY A 354 10.76 -26.70 -23.14
N ILE A 355 9.57 -26.55 -22.54
CA ILE A 355 8.40 -27.36 -22.88
C ILE A 355 7.96 -27.09 -24.33
N LEU A 356 7.82 -25.81 -24.70
CA LEU A 356 7.43 -25.41 -26.05
C LEU A 356 8.48 -25.83 -27.09
N GLN A 357 9.77 -25.71 -26.78
CA GLN A 357 10.86 -26.11 -27.67
C GLN A 357 10.85 -27.61 -27.95
N ARG A 358 10.52 -28.45 -26.97
CA ARG A 358 10.36 -29.90 -27.17
C ARG A 358 9.21 -30.21 -28.14
N ARG A 359 8.13 -29.44 -28.06
CA ARG A 359 6.96 -29.59 -28.95
C ARG A 359 7.26 -29.09 -30.37
N PHE A 360 8.03 -27.99 -30.49
CA PHE A 360 8.34 -27.32 -31.76
C PHE A 360 9.86 -27.36 -32.08
N ARG A 361 10.46 -28.54 -32.03
CA ARG A 361 11.92 -28.79 -32.10
C ARG A 361 12.62 -28.10 -33.30
N ARG A 362 11.94 -27.96 -34.43
CA ARG A 362 12.54 -27.41 -35.66
C ARG A 362 12.70 -25.88 -35.69
N HIS A 363 12.12 -25.14 -34.72
CA HIS A 363 12.04 -23.68 -34.77
C HIS A 363 12.32 -22.99 -33.43
N PRO A 364 13.48 -23.20 -32.77
CA PRO A 364 13.75 -22.64 -31.42
C PRO A 364 13.69 -21.10 -31.37
N LEU A 365 14.14 -20.41 -32.44
CA LEU A 365 14.07 -18.94 -32.52
C LEU A 365 12.64 -18.44 -32.63
N ARG A 366 11.76 -19.15 -33.37
CA ARG A 366 10.33 -18.79 -33.45
C ARG A 366 9.63 -18.99 -32.10
N VAL A 367 9.94 -20.07 -31.37
CA VAL A 367 9.39 -20.30 -30.02
C VAL A 367 9.81 -19.17 -29.08
N ARG A 368 11.09 -18.77 -29.10
CA ARG A 368 11.58 -17.66 -28.27
C ARG A 368 10.92 -16.33 -28.60
N LYS A 369 10.78 -16.01 -29.88
CA LYS A 369 10.07 -14.80 -30.34
C LYS A 369 8.60 -14.85 -29.94
N GLY A 370 7.91 -15.98 -30.19
CA GLY A 370 6.50 -16.17 -29.84
C GLY A 370 6.22 -16.00 -28.34
N LEU A 371 7.06 -16.60 -27.48
CA LEU A 371 6.90 -16.45 -26.03
C LEU A 371 7.17 -15.01 -25.57
N GLY A 372 8.13 -14.31 -26.18
CA GLY A 372 8.38 -12.89 -25.91
C GLY A 372 7.20 -12.00 -26.35
N ILE A 373 6.62 -12.26 -27.53
CA ILE A 373 5.42 -11.54 -28.03
C ILE A 373 4.22 -11.82 -27.11
N TYR A 374 4.02 -13.08 -26.73
CA TYR A 374 2.95 -13.45 -25.78
C TYR A 374 3.08 -12.70 -24.47
N LEU A 375 4.28 -12.66 -23.86
CA LEU A 375 4.51 -11.90 -22.63
C LEU A 375 4.23 -10.40 -22.84
N ALA A 376 4.72 -9.81 -23.95
CA ALA A 376 4.47 -8.41 -24.27
C ALA A 376 2.96 -8.11 -24.42
N TYR A 377 2.21 -9.03 -25.03
CA TYR A 377 0.77 -8.92 -25.18
C TYR A 377 0.05 -8.97 -23.83
N CYS A 378 0.42 -9.91 -22.94
CA CYS A 378 -0.16 -9.99 -21.58
C CYS A 378 0.15 -8.73 -20.75
N VAL A 379 1.37 -8.19 -20.87
CA VAL A 379 1.76 -6.93 -20.23
C VAL A 379 0.91 -5.76 -20.73
N PHE A 380 0.70 -5.67 -22.03
CA PHE A 380 -0.13 -4.62 -22.64
C PHE A 380 -1.59 -4.69 -22.16
N LEU A 381 -2.18 -5.88 -22.15
CA LEU A 381 -3.53 -6.08 -21.63
C LEU A 381 -3.61 -5.76 -20.12
N GLY A 382 -2.62 -6.20 -19.36
CA GLY A 382 -2.53 -5.91 -17.92
C GLY A 382 -2.44 -4.41 -17.63
N MET A 383 -1.70 -3.65 -18.45
CA MET A 383 -1.65 -2.19 -18.32
C MET A 383 -3.05 -1.57 -18.45
N GLY A 384 -3.87 -2.05 -19.39
CA GLY A 384 -5.24 -1.57 -19.58
C GLY A 384 -6.11 -1.69 -18.33
N MET A 385 -5.90 -2.71 -17.50
CA MET A 385 -6.64 -2.93 -16.26
C MET A 385 -6.47 -1.79 -15.25
N ASN A 386 -5.33 -1.09 -15.23
CA ASN A 386 -5.06 -0.03 -14.27
C ASN A 386 -5.37 1.40 -14.78
N LEU A 387 -5.55 1.60 -16.07
CA LEU A 387 -5.78 2.95 -16.61
C LEU A 387 -7.00 3.62 -15.98
N PHE A 388 -8.10 2.89 -15.84
CA PHE A 388 -9.32 3.42 -15.20
C PHE A 388 -9.05 3.89 -13.77
N ASN A 389 -8.30 3.11 -12.97
CA ASN A 389 -7.96 3.48 -11.61
C ASN A 389 -7.10 4.77 -11.54
N LEU A 390 -6.12 4.93 -12.44
CA LEU A 390 -5.32 6.15 -12.51
C LEU A 390 -6.16 7.38 -12.86
N PHE A 391 -7.04 7.26 -13.85
CA PHE A 391 -7.99 8.32 -14.20
C PHE A 391 -8.94 8.63 -13.07
N PHE A 392 -9.49 7.62 -12.39
CA PHE A 392 -10.37 7.81 -11.26
C PHE A 392 -9.68 8.57 -10.12
N LYS A 393 -8.42 8.24 -9.80
CA LYS A 393 -7.65 8.95 -8.76
C LYS A 393 -7.41 10.43 -9.12
N ILE A 394 -7.22 10.77 -10.39
CA ILE A 394 -7.14 12.16 -10.85
C ILE A 394 -8.51 12.84 -10.76
N TYR A 395 -9.57 12.15 -11.19
CA TYR A 395 -10.94 12.67 -11.12
C TYR A 395 -11.35 13.03 -9.68
N MET A 396 -10.88 12.29 -8.70
CA MET A 396 -11.13 12.54 -7.27
C MET A 396 -10.39 13.78 -6.73
N CYS A 397 -9.38 14.30 -7.44
CA CYS A 397 -8.67 15.51 -7.07
C CYS A 397 -9.55 16.77 -7.24
N SER A 398 -9.25 17.78 -6.47
CA SER A 398 -9.88 19.10 -6.63
C SER A 398 -9.35 19.82 -7.87
N SER A 399 -10.17 20.69 -8.48
CA SER A 399 -9.71 21.53 -9.59
C SER A 399 -8.60 22.49 -9.13
N ALA A 400 -7.78 22.97 -10.04
CA ALA A 400 -6.73 23.93 -9.71
C ALA A 400 -7.27 25.22 -9.08
N ALA A 401 -8.43 25.71 -9.59
CA ALA A 401 -9.08 26.90 -9.06
C ALA A 401 -9.59 26.68 -7.62
N ASP A 402 -10.27 25.55 -7.36
CA ASP A 402 -10.76 25.23 -6.02
C ASP A 402 -9.60 25.00 -5.04
N THR A 403 -8.53 24.36 -5.51
CA THR A 403 -7.31 24.12 -4.71
C THR A 403 -6.69 25.42 -4.19
N GLY A 404 -6.58 26.45 -5.03
CA GLY A 404 -6.05 27.75 -4.62
C GLY A 404 -6.89 28.39 -3.51
N ILE A 405 -8.22 28.35 -3.68
CA ILE A 405 -9.17 28.90 -2.70
C ILE A 405 -9.09 28.16 -1.37
N MET A 406 -9.06 26.81 -1.41
CA MET A 406 -8.98 25.97 -0.22
C MET A 406 -7.67 26.18 0.54
N ARG A 407 -6.53 26.33 -0.16
CA ARG A 407 -5.22 26.59 0.48
C ARG A 407 -5.23 27.92 1.24
N ILE A 408 -5.70 28.99 0.63
CA ILE A 408 -5.84 30.30 1.30
C ILE A 408 -6.69 30.18 2.59
N ALA A 409 -7.72 29.34 2.56
CA ALA A 409 -8.53 29.08 3.74
C ALA A 409 -7.76 28.33 4.84
N LEU A 410 -7.00 27.28 4.47
CA LEU A 410 -6.24 26.47 5.41
C LEU A 410 -5.03 27.19 6.01
N GLU A 411 -4.42 28.12 5.27
CA GLU A 411 -3.33 28.98 5.75
C GLU A 411 -3.73 29.91 6.92
N ARG A 412 -5.04 30.11 7.12
CA ARG A 412 -5.56 30.86 8.27
C ARG A 412 -5.53 30.09 9.58
N ILE A 413 -5.24 28.78 9.53
CA ILE A 413 -5.25 27.89 10.69
C ILE A 413 -3.80 27.75 11.19
N PRO A 414 -3.48 28.19 12.42
CA PRO A 414 -2.14 28.04 12.98
C PRO A 414 -1.67 26.58 12.99
N ASN A 415 -0.38 26.34 12.80
CA ASN A 415 0.18 24.98 12.70
C ASN A 415 0.11 24.19 14.03
N ASP A 416 0.04 24.88 15.17
CA ASP A 416 -0.06 24.32 16.51
C ASP A 416 -1.53 24.12 16.97
N ALA A 417 -2.49 24.66 16.21
CA ALA A 417 -3.90 24.57 16.56
C ALA A 417 -4.42 23.13 16.47
N SER A 418 -5.35 22.78 17.39
CA SER A 418 -6.13 21.55 17.31
C SER A 418 -7.23 21.67 16.26
N VAL A 419 -7.31 20.68 15.36
CA VAL A 419 -8.19 20.73 14.19
C VAL A 419 -9.00 19.45 14.06
N SER A 420 -10.30 19.57 13.78
CA SER A 420 -11.13 18.49 13.24
C SER A 420 -11.39 18.77 11.76
N ALA A 421 -10.85 17.96 10.87
CA ALA A 421 -10.88 18.21 9.44
C ALA A 421 -11.48 17.03 8.68
N GLU A 422 -12.21 17.32 7.60
CA GLU A 422 -12.62 16.32 6.63
C GLU A 422 -11.40 15.57 6.09
N MET A 423 -11.60 14.28 5.76
CA MET A 423 -10.53 13.33 5.42
C MET A 423 -9.51 13.88 4.42
N MET A 424 -9.97 14.42 3.29
CA MET A 424 -9.07 14.89 2.22
C MET A 424 -8.42 16.25 2.55
N LEU A 425 -9.11 17.12 3.25
CA LEU A 425 -8.58 18.41 3.69
C LEU A 425 -7.52 18.24 4.79
N GLY A 426 -7.78 17.32 5.71
CA GLY A 426 -6.86 17.03 6.81
C GLY A 426 -5.55 16.38 6.36
N GLY A 427 -5.53 15.64 5.24
CA GLY A 427 -4.33 15.01 4.71
C GLY A 427 -3.15 15.98 4.44
N CYS A 428 -3.45 17.26 4.21
CA CYS A 428 -2.44 18.32 4.05
C CYS A 428 -2.09 19.04 5.37
N MET A 429 -2.69 18.65 6.49
CA MET A 429 -2.59 19.37 7.76
C MET A 429 -2.00 18.52 8.90
N MET A 430 -1.35 17.39 8.58
CA MET A 430 -0.95 16.38 9.56
C MET A 430 0.26 16.77 10.44
N HIS A 431 1.03 17.81 10.10
CA HIS A 431 2.17 18.29 10.88
C HIS A 431 1.70 19.09 12.10
N ARG A 432 0.91 18.42 12.96
CA ARG A 432 0.42 18.94 14.23
C ARG A 432 0.16 17.82 15.23
N GLU A 433 0.16 18.14 16.50
CA GLU A 433 -0.04 17.13 17.55
C GLU A 433 -1.50 16.66 17.62
N ARG A 434 -2.44 17.58 17.36
CA ARG A 434 -3.87 17.33 17.51
C ARG A 434 -4.61 17.62 16.21
N ILE A 435 -4.82 16.55 15.45
CA ILE A 435 -5.69 16.56 14.28
C ILE A 435 -6.62 15.35 14.35
N TYR A 436 -7.87 15.60 14.09
CA TYR A 436 -8.93 14.61 14.14
C TYR A 436 -9.62 14.56 12.77
N MET A 437 -10.09 13.38 12.39
CA MET A 437 -10.92 13.27 11.21
C MET A 437 -12.36 13.63 11.56
N PHE A 438 -12.89 14.65 10.92
CA PHE A 438 -14.25 15.14 11.15
C PHE A 438 -15.30 14.00 11.02
N PRO A 439 -16.21 13.85 11.97
CA PRO A 439 -16.53 14.71 13.11
C PRO A 439 -15.85 14.34 14.44
N ASN A 440 -14.76 13.52 14.43
CA ASN A 440 -14.00 13.28 15.65
C ASN A 440 -13.41 14.60 16.19
N PRO A 441 -13.26 14.77 17.53
CA PRO A 441 -13.59 13.85 18.62
C PRO A 441 -15.01 14.06 19.19
N PHE A 442 -15.95 14.62 18.44
CA PHE A 442 -17.24 15.05 18.95
C PHE A 442 -18.33 13.97 18.99
N GLN A 443 -18.03 12.76 18.55
CA GLN A 443 -18.97 11.65 18.59
C GLN A 443 -18.71 10.74 19.82
N LYS A 444 -19.72 9.93 20.17
CA LYS A 444 -19.67 9.06 21.33
C LYS A 444 -18.52 8.03 21.23
N GLU A 445 -18.33 7.47 20.06
CA GLU A 445 -17.26 6.55 19.77
C GLU A 445 -16.45 7.10 18.59
N CYS A 446 -15.23 7.54 18.86
CA CYS A 446 -14.35 8.05 17.83
C CYS A 446 -13.97 6.91 16.90
N TRP A 447 -14.45 6.98 15.64
CA TRP A 447 -14.12 5.99 14.66
C TRP A 447 -12.62 5.95 14.31
N GLY A 448 -12.13 4.76 14.08
CA GLY A 448 -10.71 4.54 13.97
C GLY A 448 -9.97 4.30 15.27
N ASN A 449 -10.60 4.49 16.45
CA ASN A 449 -9.94 4.34 17.75
C ASN A 449 -10.14 2.97 18.42
N SER A 450 -11.07 2.14 17.92
CA SER A 450 -11.34 0.82 18.50
C SER A 450 -11.76 -0.21 17.45
N VAL A 451 -11.66 -1.49 17.82
CA VAL A 451 -12.18 -2.62 17.02
C VAL A 451 -13.67 -2.43 16.70
N ARG A 452 -14.43 -1.98 17.71
CA ARG A 452 -15.87 -1.74 17.59
C ARG A 452 -16.18 -0.63 16.61
N ALA A 453 -15.37 0.44 16.59
CA ALA A 453 -15.51 1.52 15.63
C ALA A 453 -15.22 1.05 14.18
N LEU A 454 -14.28 0.11 13.98
CA LEU A 454 -14.04 -0.50 12.68
C LEU A 454 -15.21 -1.38 12.22
N ASP A 455 -15.85 -2.11 13.13
CA ASP A 455 -17.04 -2.90 12.82
C ASP A 455 -18.24 -2.01 12.51
N GLN A 456 -18.39 -0.89 13.22
CA GLN A 456 -19.41 0.13 12.93
C GLN A 456 -19.15 0.84 11.59
N GLU A 457 -17.89 1.12 11.26
CA GLU A 457 -17.50 1.65 9.95
C GLU A 457 -17.99 0.75 8.80
N ARG A 458 -17.89 -0.58 8.97
CA ARG A 458 -18.38 -1.55 7.98
C ARG A 458 -19.89 -1.60 7.88
N GLN A 459 -20.56 -1.51 9.02
CA GLN A 459 -22.03 -1.56 9.09
C GLN A 459 -22.67 -0.22 8.74
N ARG A 460 -21.87 0.87 8.64
CA ARG A 460 -22.33 2.28 8.46
C ARG A 460 -23.34 2.73 9.52
N ASP A 461 -23.43 2.05 10.63
CA ASP A 461 -24.31 2.34 11.76
C ASP A 461 -23.57 3.08 12.86
N PHE A 462 -23.36 4.37 12.66
CA PHE A 462 -22.87 5.24 13.72
C PHE A 462 -24.02 5.63 14.65
N THR A 463 -23.81 5.44 15.96
CA THR A 463 -24.76 5.95 16.94
C THR A 463 -24.64 7.47 17.01
N LEU A 464 -25.53 8.19 16.33
CA LEU A 464 -25.58 9.65 16.41
C LEU A 464 -25.91 10.09 17.85
N LEU A 465 -25.13 11.02 18.37
CA LEU A 465 -25.53 11.73 19.57
C LEU A 465 -26.72 12.65 19.24
N PRO A 466 -27.80 12.66 20.04
CA PRO A 466 -28.85 13.65 19.89
C PRO A 466 -28.29 15.08 19.97
N PRO A 467 -28.89 16.06 19.27
CA PRO A 467 -28.36 17.42 19.20
C PRO A 467 -27.98 18.06 20.55
N PRO A 468 -28.76 17.92 21.65
CA PRO A 468 -28.36 18.47 22.94
C PRO A 468 -27.08 17.84 23.51
N GLN A 469 -26.94 16.52 23.37
CA GLN A 469 -25.74 15.80 23.84
C GLN A 469 -24.52 16.17 23.00
N LEU A 470 -24.65 16.25 21.68
CA LEU A 470 -23.57 16.65 20.79
C LEU A 470 -23.11 18.08 21.10
N ARG A 471 -24.04 19.04 21.30
CA ARG A 471 -23.70 20.41 21.72
C ARG A 471 -22.97 20.46 23.06
N ALA A 472 -23.34 19.60 24.00
CA ALA A 472 -22.62 19.49 25.27
C ALA A 472 -21.18 18.98 25.11
N VAL A 473 -20.96 18.03 24.18
CA VAL A 473 -19.61 17.58 23.82
C VAL A 473 -18.83 18.71 23.12
N ILE A 474 -19.43 19.41 22.18
CA ILE A 474 -18.83 20.55 21.49
C ILE A 474 -18.41 21.64 22.49
N ALA A 475 -19.27 21.97 23.43
CA ALA A 475 -19.01 23.00 24.46
C ALA A 475 -17.77 22.68 25.31
N ARG A 476 -17.53 21.41 25.61
CA ARG A 476 -16.40 20.94 26.44
C ARG A 476 -15.13 20.64 25.65
N SER A 477 -15.19 20.60 24.35
CA SER A 477 -14.06 20.25 23.48
C SER A 477 -13.00 21.35 23.50
N ASP A 478 -11.74 20.96 23.37
CA ASP A 478 -10.58 21.86 23.21
C ASP A 478 -10.16 22.02 21.73
N VAL A 479 -10.94 21.48 20.79
CA VAL A 479 -10.71 21.65 19.35
C VAL A 479 -10.93 23.12 18.98
N GLN A 480 -9.88 23.71 18.40
CA GLN A 480 -9.90 25.14 18.07
C GLN A 480 -10.53 25.42 16.69
N TYR A 481 -10.33 24.50 15.75
CA TYR A 481 -10.85 24.67 14.38
C TYR A 481 -11.60 23.43 13.90
N VAL A 482 -12.66 23.66 13.14
CA VAL A 482 -13.39 22.61 12.43
C VAL A 482 -13.40 22.96 10.95
N VAL A 483 -13.02 22.01 10.08
CA VAL A 483 -12.86 22.22 8.65
C VAL A 483 -13.57 21.13 7.86
N PHE A 484 -14.52 21.53 7.02
CA PHE A 484 -15.21 20.59 6.15
C PHE A 484 -15.68 21.28 4.85
N GLY A 485 -15.92 20.50 3.79
CA GLY A 485 -16.28 21.02 2.48
C GLY A 485 -17.79 21.06 2.24
N ASN A 486 -18.22 21.87 1.28
CA ASN A 486 -19.57 21.83 0.72
C ASN A 486 -19.63 21.02 -0.59
N VAL A 487 -18.52 20.37 -0.98
CA VAL A 487 -18.38 19.66 -2.25
C VAL A 487 -18.64 18.16 -2.05
N LYS A 488 -19.62 17.62 -2.76
CA LYS A 488 -20.10 16.21 -2.67
C LYS A 488 -19.06 15.11 -2.90
N LYS A 489 -17.75 15.40 -2.99
CA LYS A 489 -16.81 14.44 -3.54
C LYS A 489 -16.47 13.26 -2.64
N PHE A 490 -16.49 13.36 -1.32
CA PHE A 490 -16.20 12.20 -0.48
C PHE A 490 -16.32 12.51 1.02
N HIS A 491 -17.43 12.18 1.58
CA HIS A 491 -17.62 12.28 3.03
C HIS A 491 -17.17 11.02 3.78
N TYR A 492 -16.35 10.17 3.08
CA TYR A 492 -15.86 8.95 3.72
C TYR A 492 -15.22 9.27 5.08
N PRO A 493 -15.63 8.53 6.06
CA PRO A 493 -16.46 7.34 6.07
C PRO A 493 -17.95 7.60 6.36
N LEU A 494 -18.34 8.84 6.53
CA LEU A 494 -19.73 9.19 6.82
C LEU A 494 -20.62 8.98 5.60
N SER A 495 -21.84 8.52 5.83
CA SER A 495 -22.88 8.66 4.83
C SER A 495 -23.24 10.16 4.63
N ASP A 496 -23.81 10.50 3.49
CA ASP A 496 -24.24 11.89 3.19
C ASP A 496 -25.21 12.42 4.29
N ALA A 497 -26.09 11.55 4.82
CA ALA A 497 -27.02 11.93 5.89
C ALA A 497 -26.31 12.29 7.20
N TYR A 498 -25.31 11.48 7.62
CA TYR A 498 -24.53 11.75 8.82
C TYR A 498 -23.66 13.00 8.67
N TYR A 499 -23.05 13.17 7.51
CA TYR A 499 -22.27 14.36 7.21
C TYR A 499 -23.12 15.63 7.32
N LYS A 500 -24.29 15.66 6.67
CA LYS A 500 -25.25 16.78 6.72
C LYS A 500 -25.71 17.06 8.15
N TYR A 501 -25.95 16.01 8.93
CA TYR A 501 -26.32 16.16 10.34
C TYR A 501 -25.25 16.91 11.14
N TYR A 502 -23.98 16.47 11.06
CA TYR A 502 -22.89 17.14 11.77
C TYR A 502 -22.66 18.56 11.24
N ALA A 503 -22.65 18.74 9.93
CA ALA A 503 -22.48 20.05 9.32
C ALA A 503 -23.54 21.05 9.83
N ARG A 504 -24.82 20.62 9.88
CA ARG A 504 -25.92 21.44 10.43
C ARG A 504 -25.65 21.83 11.88
N ILE A 505 -25.26 20.91 12.73
CA ILE A 505 -25.01 21.20 14.16
C ILE A 505 -23.86 22.21 14.29
N PHE A 506 -22.73 21.97 13.62
CA PHE A 506 -21.58 22.87 13.73
C PHE A 506 -21.86 24.28 13.18
N LEU A 507 -22.58 24.40 12.07
CA LEU A 507 -22.93 25.70 11.51
C LEU A 507 -23.95 26.48 12.37
N THR A 508 -24.66 25.81 13.29
CA THR A 508 -25.62 26.42 14.20
C THR A 508 -25.15 26.44 15.66
N ASP A 509 -23.93 26.02 15.95
CA ASP A 509 -23.42 26.00 17.31
C ASP A 509 -22.73 27.32 17.67
N PRO A 510 -23.13 28.01 18.76
CA PRO A 510 -22.62 29.33 19.12
C PRO A 510 -21.15 29.31 19.58
N HIS A 511 -20.60 28.15 19.92
CA HIS A 511 -19.18 28.03 20.32
C HIS A 511 -18.22 28.20 19.14
N TYR A 512 -18.71 28.05 17.90
CA TYR A 512 -17.90 28.19 16.69
C TYR A 512 -18.48 29.27 15.77
N GLY A 513 -17.65 30.22 15.35
CA GLY A 513 -17.96 31.15 14.27
C GLY A 513 -17.30 30.78 12.97
N VAL A 514 -17.98 30.94 11.86
CA VAL A 514 -17.41 30.71 10.51
C VAL A 514 -16.51 31.87 10.14
N ILE A 515 -15.23 31.57 9.88
CA ILE A 515 -14.23 32.57 9.47
C ILE A 515 -13.89 32.50 7.97
N TRP A 516 -14.32 31.42 7.31
CA TRP A 516 -14.19 31.21 5.87
C TRP A 516 -15.33 30.32 5.35
N ALA A 517 -15.87 30.65 4.17
CA ALA A 517 -17.04 29.97 3.62
C ALA A 517 -17.03 29.85 2.08
N ASN A 518 -15.85 29.79 1.45
CA ASN A 518 -15.75 29.58 0.01
C ASN A 518 -15.12 28.22 -0.27
N LYS A 519 -15.84 27.32 -0.99
CA LYS A 519 -15.48 25.91 -1.29
C LYS A 519 -15.39 25.01 -0.06
N ILE A 520 -14.87 25.50 1.04
CA ILE A 520 -14.83 24.85 2.34
C ILE A 520 -15.29 25.80 3.44
N PHE A 521 -15.74 25.23 4.54
CA PHE A 521 -16.05 25.97 5.76
C PHE A 521 -14.90 25.82 6.74
N VAL A 522 -14.38 26.93 7.24
CA VAL A 522 -13.44 26.97 8.35
C VAL A 522 -14.16 27.65 9.52
N LEU A 523 -14.35 26.89 10.59
CA LEU A 523 -14.97 27.35 11.81
C LEU A 523 -13.90 27.48 12.87
N GLN A 524 -13.93 28.58 13.61
CA GLN A 524 -13.01 28.85 14.72
C GLN A 524 -13.81 28.98 16.03
N ARG A 525 -13.30 28.32 17.07
CA ARG A 525 -13.88 28.41 18.41
C ARG A 525 -13.78 29.83 18.96
N GLY A 526 -14.89 30.35 19.46
CA GLY A 526 -14.95 31.72 20.01
C GLY A 526 -15.02 32.84 18.97
N ALA A 527 -15.00 32.53 17.66
CA ALA A 527 -15.19 33.56 16.62
C ALA A 527 -16.63 34.09 16.60
N ASN A 528 -16.83 35.28 16.03
CA ASN A 528 -18.13 35.92 15.98
C ASN A 528 -19.14 35.15 15.13
N PHE A 529 -20.09 34.53 15.79
CA PHE A 529 -21.12 33.69 15.17
C PHE A 529 -21.99 34.43 14.16
N ALA A 530 -22.45 35.67 14.51
CA ALA A 530 -23.32 36.47 13.64
C ALA A 530 -22.60 36.93 12.36
N ALA A 531 -21.31 37.29 12.47
CA ALA A 531 -20.49 37.62 11.31
C ALA A 531 -20.31 36.44 10.38
N GLY A 532 -20.13 35.22 10.96
CA GLY A 532 -20.02 33.97 10.22
C GLY A 532 -21.23 33.64 9.35
N TRP A 533 -22.45 33.93 9.85
CA TRP A 533 -23.69 33.75 9.08
C TRP A 533 -23.77 34.67 7.85
N LYS A 534 -23.23 35.89 7.92
CA LYS A 534 -23.13 36.78 6.74
C LYS A 534 -22.21 36.16 5.67
N LEU A 535 -21.05 35.59 6.07
CA LEU A 535 -20.13 34.92 5.15
C LEU A 535 -20.77 33.70 4.48
N LEU A 536 -21.50 32.87 5.22
CA LEU A 536 -22.18 31.69 4.68
C LEU A 536 -23.15 32.05 3.55
N ARG A 537 -23.90 33.13 3.68
CA ARG A 537 -24.92 33.58 2.69
C ARG A 537 -24.35 34.30 1.48
N MET A 538 -23.08 34.69 1.47
CA MET A 538 -22.43 35.39 0.35
C MET A 538 -22.36 34.57 -0.94
N TYR A 539 -22.15 33.27 -0.83
CA TYR A 539 -21.90 32.40 -1.98
C TYR A 539 -23.14 31.57 -2.32
N ARG A 540 -23.48 31.47 -3.63
CA ARG A 540 -24.63 30.71 -4.13
C ARG A 540 -24.53 29.22 -3.76
N GLU A 541 -23.36 28.62 -3.89
CA GLU A 541 -23.11 27.21 -3.56
C GLU A 541 -23.42 26.92 -2.09
N ASN A 542 -23.01 27.80 -1.19
CA ASN A 542 -23.33 27.67 0.23
C ASN A 542 -24.85 27.75 0.50
N ARG A 543 -25.56 28.63 -0.17
CA ARG A 543 -27.03 28.73 -0.02
C ARG A 543 -27.73 27.44 -0.42
N ILE A 544 -27.25 26.79 -1.49
CA ILE A 544 -27.76 25.48 -1.90
C ILE A 544 -27.46 24.43 -0.80
N PHE A 545 -26.21 24.38 -0.32
CA PHE A 545 -25.85 23.46 0.75
C PHE A 545 -26.62 23.71 2.04
N LEU A 546 -26.78 24.96 2.46
CA LEU A 546 -27.59 25.34 3.63
C LEU A 546 -29.04 24.86 3.50
N HIS A 547 -29.64 25.02 2.31
CA HIS A 547 -30.95 24.49 2.01
C HIS A 547 -31.02 22.97 2.12
N GLU A 548 -30.03 22.27 1.56
CA GLU A 548 -29.93 20.79 1.64
C GLU A 548 -29.83 20.26 3.08
N ILE A 549 -29.24 21.01 4.00
CA ILE A 549 -29.13 20.66 5.42
C ILE A 549 -30.26 21.27 6.29
N GLY A 550 -31.27 21.89 5.67
CA GLY A 550 -32.44 22.46 6.35
C GLY A 550 -32.15 23.75 7.15
N LEU A 551 -31.24 24.59 6.67
CA LEU A 551 -30.95 25.94 7.20
C LEU A 551 -31.29 26.98 6.13
N HIS A 552 -32.30 27.82 6.39
CA HIS A 552 -32.81 28.84 5.48
C HIS A 552 -32.31 30.24 5.80
#